data_2d160ea5efb2918d40e92e5170f400fe
#
_entry.id   2d160ea5efb2918d40e92e5170f400fe
#
_cell.length_a   1.000
_cell.length_b   1.000
_cell.length_c   1.000
_cell.angle_alpha   90.00
_cell.angle_beta   90.00
_cell.angle_gamma   90.00
#
_symmetry.space_group_name_H-M   'P 1'
#
loop_
_entity.id
_entity.type
_entity.pdbx_description
1 polymer ?
#
loop_
_entity_poly.entity_id
_entity_poly.type
_entity_poly.pdbx_seq_one_letter_code
_entity_poly.pdbx_strand_id
1 'polypeptide(L)'
;MLNEIEHWTEDLEKSPIFWLSGLAGTGKSTIAQTLAERVFASGRLGASFFCSRGFEDRSNLQFIFPTLAFQLAQKYPGFRSSLIPLLRSNPDVVHESLQNQMQKFLVDPQIFQPLL
;
A
#
# COMPACT_ATOMS: atom_id res chain seq x y z
N MET A 1 9.21 -7.99 18.83
CA MET A 1 8.18 -7.26 18.04
C MET A 1 8.39 -7.40 16.55
N LEU A 2 9.54 -7.01 16.06
CA LEU A 2 9.80 -7.06 14.62
C LEU A 2 9.73 -8.49 14.07
N ASN A 3 10.28 -9.45 14.78
CA ASN A 3 10.24 -10.86 14.37
C ASN A 3 8.80 -11.39 14.29
N GLU A 4 7.94 -10.97 15.22
CA GLU A 4 6.53 -11.37 15.20
C GLU A 4 5.84 -10.89 13.93
N ILE A 5 6.12 -9.65 13.55
CA ILE A 5 5.50 -9.06 12.36
C ILE A 5 6.05 -9.75 11.10
N GLU A 6 7.34 -10.05 11.06
CA GLU A 6 7.92 -10.80 9.95
C GLU A 6 7.28 -12.17 9.80
N HIS A 7 7.10 -12.89 10.91
CA HIS A 7 6.42 -14.19 10.88
C HIS A 7 4.98 -14.05 10.37
N TRP A 8 4.30 -12.98 10.80
CA TRP A 8 2.95 -12.73 10.31
C TRP A 8 2.93 -12.54 8.79
N THR A 9 3.91 -11.84 8.22
CA THR A 9 3.95 -11.61 6.75
C THR A 9 4.12 -12.91 5.97
N GLU A 10 4.65 -13.95 6.60
CA GLU A 10 4.90 -15.23 5.95
C GLU A 10 3.78 -16.25 6.16
N ASP A 11 2.86 -15.98 7.08
CA ASP A 11 1.81 -16.93 7.45
C ASP A 11 0.51 -16.59 6.75
N LEU A 12 0.17 -17.39 5.73
CA LEU A 12 -1.03 -17.21 4.93
C LEU A 12 -2.31 -17.53 5.67
N GLU A 13 -2.23 -18.21 6.82
CA GLU A 13 -3.41 -18.58 7.61
C GLU A 13 -3.82 -17.49 8.60
N LYS A 14 -2.94 -16.50 8.84
CA LYS A 14 -3.27 -15.40 9.74
C LYS A 14 -4.08 -14.31 9.06
N SER A 15 -4.61 -13.41 9.88
CA SER A 15 -5.36 -12.24 9.37
C SER A 15 -4.55 -11.48 8.32
N PRO A 16 -5.20 -11.00 7.25
CA PRO A 16 -4.51 -10.19 6.24
C PRO A 16 -4.05 -8.82 6.73
N ILE A 17 -4.46 -8.40 7.94
CA ILE A 17 -4.11 -7.10 8.50
C ILE A 17 -3.42 -7.28 9.83
N PHE A 18 -2.28 -6.62 10.00
CA PHE A 18 -1.58 -6.52 11.28
C PHE A 18 -1.68 -5.08 11.77
N TRP A 19 -2.24 -4.88 12.96
CA TRP A 19 -2.41 -3.55 13.55
C TRP A 19 -1.31 -3.31 14.59
N LEU A 20 -0.46 -2.32 14.32
CA LEU A 20 0.60 -1.92 15.25
C LEU A 20 0.22 -0.59 15.87
N SER A 21 -0.06 -0.60 17.17
CA SER A 21 -0.48 0.58 17.89
C SER A 21 0.47 0.90 19.05
N GLY A 22 0.46 2.14 19.48
CA GLY A 22 1.28 2.61 20.59
C GLY A 22 1.28 4.13 20.63
N LEU A 23 1.82 4.66 21.70
CA LEU A 23 1.93 6.12 21.88
C LEU A 23 2.99 6.69 20.91
N ALA A 24 2.85 8.00 20.63
CA ALA A 24 3.85 8.70 19.84
C ALA A 24 5.22 8.59 20.51
N GLY A 25 6.27 8.39 19.72
CA GLY A 25 7.62 8.25 20.23
C GLY A 25 8.00 6.86 20.71
N THR A 26 7.14 5.86 20.50
CA THR A 26 7.43 4.46 20.91
C THR A 26 8.18 3.67 19.84
N GLY A 27 8.51 4.29 18.71
CA GLY A 27 9.27 3.63 17.65
C GLY A 27 8.43 2.88 16.62
N LYS A 28 7.12 3.12 16.56
CA LYS A 28 6.23 2.45 15.60
C LYS A 28 6.67 2.67 14.16
N SER A 29 6.97 3.92 13.81
CA SER A 29 7.38 4.27 12.45
C SER A 29 8.71 3.61 12.10
N THR A 30 9.64 3.53 13.04
CA THR A 30 10.92 2.87 12.84
C THR A 30 10.72 1.37 12.60
N ILE A 31 9.85 0.74 13.37
CA ILE A 31 9.53 -0.68 13.19
C ILE A 31 8.93 -0.91 11.80
N ALA A 32 7.97 -0.08 11.41
CA ALA A 32 7.31 -0.21 10.11
C ALA A 32 8.29 -0.02 8.96
N GLN A 33 9.17 0.98 9.06
CA GLN A 33 10.17 1.24 8.01
C GLN A 33 11.17 0.10 7.91
N THR A 34 11.65 -0.40 9.05
CA THR A 34 12.59 -1.52 9.07
C THR A 34 11.95 -2.77 8.49
N LEU A 35 10.70 -3.03 8.83
CA LEU A 35 9.96 -4.15 8.26
C LEU A 35 9.84 -4.02 6.75
N ALA A 36 9.46 -2.83 6.26
CA ALA A 36 9.33 -2.60 4.83
C ALA A 36 10.67 -2.85 4.11
N GLU A 37 11.77 -2.40 4.68
CA GLU A 37 13.10 -2.63 4.10
C GLU A 37 13.44 -4.11 4.02
N ARG A 38 13.14 -4.87 5.07
CA ARG A 38 13.40 -6.31 5.09
C ARG A 38 12.54 -7.06 4.09
N VAL A 39 11.26 -6.72 4.02
CA VAL A 39 10.33 -7.35 3.08
C VAL A 39 10.70 -6.99 1.65
N PHE A 40 11.12 -5.75 1.43
CA PHE A 40 11.62 -5.31 0.13
C PHE A 40 12.85 -6.12 -0.30
N ALA A 41 13.80 -6.29 0.63
CA ALA A 41 15.02 -7.05 0.33
C ALA A 41 14.73 -8.50 -0.04
N SER A 42 13.66 -9.08 0.53
CA SER A 42 13.23 -10.44 0.20
C SER A 42 12.37 -10.52 -1.06
N GLY A 43 12.09 -9.40 -1.71
CA GLY A 43 11.28 -9.36 -2.93
C GLY A 43 9.78 -9.47 -2.71
N ARG A 44 9.31 -9.38 -1.46
CA ARG A 44 7.90 -9.59 -1.14
C ARG A 44 7.11 -8.31 -0.88
N LEU A 45 7.76 -7.15 -0.85
CA LEU A 45 7.05 -5.89 -0.62
C LEU A 45 6.29 -5.48 -1.87
N GLY A 46 4.96 -5.39 -1.75
CA GLY A 46 4.13 -4.91 -2.84
C GLY A 46 4.21 -3.39 -2.97
N ALA A 47 3.92 -2.70 -1.87
CA ALA A 47 3.93 -1.23 -1.83
C ALA A 47 4.00 -0.75 -0.39
N SER A 48 4.40 0.49 -0.20
CA SER A 48 4.41 1.12 1.12
C SER A 48 4.12 2.60 1.01
N PHE A 49 3.54 3.15 2.08
CA PHE A 49 3.30 4.58 2.19
C PHE A 49 3.48 5.00 3.65
N PHE A 50 4.29 6.02 3.86
CA PHE A 50 4.55 6.56 5.19
C PHE A 50 4.14 8.02 5.24
N CYS A 51 3.34 8.36 6.26
CA CYS A 51 2.97 9.74 6.51
C CYS A 51 4.09 10.43 7.28
N SER A 52 4.50 11.59 6.79
CA SER A 52 5.54 12.37 7.43
C SER A 52 4.91 13.44 8.33
N ARG A 53 5.49 13.66 9.52
CA ARG A 53 5.01 14.66 10.49
C ARG A 53 5.20 16.03 9.88
N GLY A 54 5.46 16.63 9.20
CA GLY A 54 5.51 17.99 8.67
C GLY A 54 4.51 18.21 7.56
N PHE A 55 3.82 17.17 7.15
CA PHE A 55 2.87 17.24 6.06
C PHE A 55 1.49 16.87 6.57
N GLU A 56 0.93 17.71 7.41
CA GLU A 56 -0.46 17.56 7.87
C GLU A 56 -1.46 18.03 6.82
N ASP A 57 -0.98 18.35 5.65
CA ASP A 57 -1.78 18.81 4.55
C ASP A 57 -2.67 17.66 4.03
N ARG A 58 -3.94 17.97 3.82
CA ARG A 58 -4.90 17.02 3.26
C ARG A 58 -4.49 16.49 1.89
N SER A 59 -3.68 17.24 1.16
CA SER A 59 -3.18 16.80 -0.14
C SER A 59 -2.39 15.50 -0.05
N ASN A 60 -1.72 15.24 1.08
CA ASN A 60 -0.97 14.00 1.27
C ASN A 60 -1.88 12.78 1.30
N LEU A 61 -3.07 12.90 1.86
CA LEU A 61 -4.01 11.78 1.92
C LEU A 61 -4.49 11.39 0.53
N GLN A 62 -4.58 12.34 -0.38
CA GLN A 62 -5.01 12.07 -1.75
C GLN A 62 -4.01 11.25 -2.54
N PHE A 63 -2.74 11.22 -2.10
CA PHE A 63 -1.70 10.50 -2.81
C PHE A 63 -1.44 9.09 -2.26
N ILE A 64 -2.14 8.67 -1.20
CA ILE A 64 -1.93 7.33 -0.62
C ILE A 64 -2.18 6.25 -1.67
N PHE A 65 -3.38 6.21 -2.24
CA PHE A 65 -3.74 5.14 -3.17
C PHE A 65 -3.05 5.27 -4.52
N PRO A 66 -2.92 6.47 -5.11
CA PRO A 66 -2.12 6.58 -6.33
C PRO A 66 -0.67 6.14 -6.14
N THR A 67 -0.05 6.46 -5.01
CA THR A 67 1.33 6.05 -4.73
C THR A 67 1.44 4.53 -4.61
N LEU A 68 0.53 3.91 -3.87
CA LEU A 68 0.51 2.45 -3.74
C LEU A 68 0.27 1.79 -5.10
N ALA A 69 -0.67 2.29 -5.89
CA ALA A 69 -0.98 1.75 -7.20
C ALA A 69 0.22 1.88 -8.16
N PHE A 70 0.92 3.01 -8.11
CA PHE A 70 2.11 3.22 -8.93
C PHE A 70 3.20 2.21 -8.58
N GLN A 71 3.45 1.99 -7.29
CA GLN A 71 4.45 1.01 -6.85
C GLN A 71 4.06 -0.41 -7.26
N LEU A 72 2.79 -0.78 -7.11
CA LEU A 72 2.31 -2.08 -7.54
C LEU A 72 2.47 -2.27 -9.05
N ALA A 73 2.20 -1.21 -9.82
CA ALA A 73 2.34 -1.27 -11.28
C ALA A 73 3.79 -1.46 -11.71
N GLN A 74 4.74 -0.89 -10.95
CA GLN A 74 6.16 -1.08 -11.24
C GLN A 74 6.60 -2.51 -10.98
N LYS A 75 6.03 -3.16 -9.96
CA LYS A 75 6.43 -4.50 -9.55
C LYS A 75 5.69 -5.59 -10.32
N TYR A 76 4.41 -5.38 -10.61
CA TYR A 76 3.54 -6.41 -11.20
C TYR A 76 3.04 -5.97 -12.57
N PRO A 77 3.56 -6.54 -13.67
CA PRO A 77 3.10 -6.17 -15.01
C PRO A 77 1.62 -6.39 -15.25
N GLY A 78 1.04 -7.43 -14.65
CA GLY A 78 -0.40 -7.67 -14.74
C GLY A 78 -1.23 -6.56 -14.14
N PHE A 79 -0.82 -6.08 -12.98
CA PHE A 79 -1.49 -4.95 -12.34
C PHE A 79 -1.36 -3.69 -13.20
N ARG A 80 -0.18 -3.44 -13.74
CA ARG A 80 0.06 -2.31 -14.63
C ARG A 80 -0.87 -2.34 -15.85
N SER A 81 -1.02 -3.51 -16.45
CA SER A 81 -1.90 -3.67 -17.61
C SER A 81 -3.36 -3.39 -17.29
N SER A 82 -3.79 -3.68 -16.07
CA SER A 82 -5.15 -3.37 -15.63
C SER A 82 -5.33 -1.93 -15.23
N LEU A 83 -4.28 -1.29 -14.72
CA LEU A 83 -4.33 0.08 -14.24
C LEU A 83 -4.41 1.09 -15.39
N ILE A 84 -3.69 0.85 -16.48
CA ILE A 84 -3.63 1.79 -17.60
C ILE A 84 -5.01 2.11 -18.18
N PRO A 85 -5.86 1.10 -18.50
CA PRO A 85 -7.21 1.41 -19.00
C PRO A 85 -8.05 2.20 -18.00
N LEU A 86 -7.91 1.91 -16.70
CA LEU A 86 -8.62 2.65 -15.67
C LEU A 86 -8.26 4.13 -15.69
N LEU A 87 -6.98 4.44 -15.76
CA LEU A 87 -6.53 5.82 -15.78
C LEU A 87 -6.96 6.56 -17.06
N ARG A 88 -7.01 5.86 -18.19
CA ARG A 88 -7.45 6.45 -19.45
C ARG A 88 -8.94 6.76 -19.45
N SER A 89 -9.75 5.87 -18.87
CA SER A 89 -11.20 6.06 -18.81
C SER A 89 -11.63 7.01 -17.71
N ASN A 90 -10.79 7.18 -16.68
CA ASN A 90 -11.13 8.01 -15.52
C ASN A 90 -9.89 8.80 -15.06
N PRO A 91 -9.46 9.82 -15.84
CA PRO A 91 -8.25 10.58 -15.51
C PRO A 91 -8.39 11.38 -14.20
N ASP A 92 -9.61 11.65 -13.74
CA ASP A 92 -9.85 12.42 -12.53
C ASP A 92 -9.93 11.56 -11.27
N VAL A 93 -9.60 10.27 -11.36
CA VAL A 93 -9.74 9.37 -10.21
C VAL A 93 -8.92 9.85 -9.01
N VAL A 94 -7.79 10.51 -9.24
CA VAL A 94 -6.95 11.02 -8.14
C VAL A 94 -7.60 12.16 -7.37
N HIS A 95 -8.64 12.78 -7.92
CA HIS A 95 -9.40 13.84 -7.25
C HIS A 95 -10.69 13.34 -6.61
N GLU A 96 -10.98 12.05 -6.71
CA GLU A 96 -12.16 11.47 -6.10
C GLU A 96 -11.93 11.24 -4.60
N SER A 97 -12.99 10.90 -3.88
CA SER A 97 -12.89 10.58 -2.46
C SER A 97 -11.92 9.42 -2.23
N LEU A 98 -11.36 9.34 -1.02
CA LEU A 98 -10.45 8.25 -0.68
C LEU A 98 -11.15 6.89 -0.81
N GLN A 99 -12.43 6.81 -0.46
CA GLN A 99 -13.18 5.58 -0.60
C GLN A 99 -13.29 5.15 -2.06
N ASN A 100 -13.59 6.08 -2.97
CA ASN A 100 -13.64 5.78 -4.40
C ASN A 100 -12.28 5.40 -4.95
N GLN A 101 -11.22 6.08 -4.51
CA GLN A 101 -9.87 5.75 -4.92
C GLN A 101 -9.50 4.33 -4.49
N MET A 102 -9.78 3.98 -3.24
CA MET A 102 -9.49 2.64 -2.74
C MET A 102 -10.24 1.59 -3.57
N GLN A 103 -11.52 1.84 -3.84
CA GLN A 103 -12.35 0.91 -4.62
C GLN A 103 -11.78 0.71 -6.02
N LYS A 104 -11.43 1.79 -6.70
CA LYS A 104 -10.98 1.73 -8.09
C LYS A 104 -9.55 1.25 -8.23
N PHE A 105 -8.66 1.64 -7.30
CA PHE A 105 -7.25 1.27 -7.40
C PHE A 105 -6.94 -0.10 -6.78
N LEU A 106 -7.62 -0.48 -5.71
CA LEU A 106 -7.22 -1.65 -4.92
C LEU A 106 -8.27 -2.74 -4.82
N VAL A 107 -9.55 -2.41 -4.81
CA VAL A 107 -10.61 -3.40 -4.54
C VAL A 107 -11.20 -4.00 -5.80
N ASP A 108 -11.16 -3.30 -6.91
CA ASP A 108 -11.70 -3.79 -8.18
C ASP A 108 -11.07 -5.14 -8.53
N PRO A 109 -11.86 -6.22 -8.67
CA PRO A 109 -11.30 -7.56 -8.92
C PRO A 109 -10.47 -7.66 -10.19
N GLN A 110 -10.77 -6.86 -11.20
CA GLN A 110 -10.02 -6.87 -12.44
C GLN A 110 -8.59 -6.38 -12.27
N ILE A 111 -8.35 -5.57 -11.23
CA ILE A 111 -7.02 -5.06 -10.94
C ILE A 111 -6.21 -6.08 -10.15
N PHE A 112 -6.85 -6.80 -9.21
CA PHE A 112 -6.14 -7.72 -8.33
C PHE A 112 -5.95 -9.13 -8.88
N GLN A 113 -6.82 -9.58 -9.77
CA GLN A 113 -6.72 -10.94 -10.28
C GLN A 113 -5.35 -11.29 -10.86
N PRO A 114 -4.68 -10.41 -11.60
CA PRO A 114 -3.35 -10.75 -12.13
C PRO A 114 -2.28 -10.94 -11.07
N LEU A 115 -2.53 -10.52 -9.82
CA LEU A 115 -1.58 -10.66 -8.72
C LEU A 115 -1.69 -12.00 -8.02
N LEU A 116 -2.75 -12.73 -8.26
CA LEU A 116 -3.00 -14.01 -7.64
C LEU A 116 -2.51 -15.15 -8.54
#